data_35655d383c794892195e16a10ea6d39f
#
_entry.id   35655d383c794892195e16a10ea6d39f
#
_cell.length_a   1.000
_cell.length_b   1.000
_cell.length_c   1.000
_cell.angle_alpha   90.00
_cell.angle_beta   90.00
_cell.angle_gamma   90.00
#
_symmetry.space_group_name_H-M   'P 1'
#
loop_
_entity.id
_entity.type
_entity.pdbx_description
1 polymer ?
#
loop_
_entity_poly.entity_id
_entity_poly.type
_entity_poly.pdbx_seq_one_letter_code
_entity_poly.pdbx_strand_id
1 'polypeptide(L)'
;MTTREDLPEKIAVLMGGPGSERDVSLATGRGVAKALRSLGAEVVEVDVRDENVQLPNDVDLVFNTIHGTFGEDGRLQKILEDRGVRYTGDGVEGSRNAFDKILSKQKFLEHKVATPESEVIDVGRRPKISVPLVVKPARQGSTVGVVIVRNESELDGAIKEAGKYDRKLLVEKFVSGRELTIGILGDQALPIIEIIPKGGFYDFNTKCPFLNPTAGASAQHVCPAKIDAALTKKIQELALQAFRALGLMVYARVDVILSDTGEAFVLEANTIPGMTETSLLPEAAAVVGISYADLCLRIIALSSLRQSSSGQVRLKTEGKR
;
A
#
# COMPACT_ATOMS: atom_id res chain seq x y z
N MET A 1 22.31 -9.01 -6.62
CA MET A 1 22.35 -7.69 -5.93
C MET A 1 22.20 -6.65 -7.01
N THR A 2 21.21 -5.77 -6.92
CA THR A 2 21.01 -4.66 -7.86
C THR A 2 22.15 -3.67 -7.63
N THR A 3 22.91 -3.37 -8.66
CA THR A 3 24.02 -2.45 -8.60
C THR A 3 23.58 -1.07 -9.11
N ARG A 4 24.40 -0.05 -8.88
CA ARG A 4 24.17 1.30 -9.46
C ARG A 4 24.16 1.29 -11.00
N GLU A 5 24.77 0.29 -11.62
CA GLU A 5 24.82 0.11 -13.08
C GLU A 5 23.46 -0.26 -13.68
N ASP A 6 22.53 -0.79 -12.86
CA ASP A 6 21.18 -1.14 -13.28
C ASP A 6 20.18 0.04 -13.15
N LEU A 7 20.65 1.21 -12.68
CA LEU A 7 19.81 2.39 -12.49
C LEU A 7 19.49 3.04 -13.84
N PRO A 8 18.19 3.26 -14.19
CA PRO A 8 17.83 4.03 -15.38
C PRO A 8 18.44 5.45 -15.35
N GLU A 9 18.89 5.94 -16.51
CA GLU A 9 19.53 7.25 -16.59
C GLU A 9 18.55 8.37 -16.26
N LYS A 10 17.33 8.32 -16.84
CA LYS A 10 16.31 9.35 -16.65
C LYS A 10 15.02 8.78 -16.06
N ILE A 11 14.68 9.24 -14.87
CA ILE A 11 13.54 8.75 -14.09
C ILE A 11 12.54 9.90 -13.87
N ALA A 12 11.27 9.69 -14.25
CA ALA A 12 10.19 10.57 -13.84
C ALA A 12 9.59 10.08 -12.52
N VAL A 13 9.61 10.90 -11.50
CA VAL A 13 8.93 10.61 -10.22
C VAL A 13 7.56 11.26 -10.27
N LEU A 14 6.51 10.43 -10.44
CA LEU A 14 5.12 10.90 -10.39
C LEU A 14 4.67 11.05 -8.96
N MET A 15 4.18 12.23 -8.61
CA MET A 15 3.72 12.57 -7.27
C MET A 15 2.45 13.43 -7.32
N GLY A 16 1.80 13.60 -6.19
CA GLY A 16 0.54 14.35 -6.10
C GLY A 16 -0.66 13.43 -6.31
N GLY A 17 -1.28 13.52 -7.48
CA GLY A 17 -2.49 12.78 -7.82
C GLY A 17 -3.78 13.52 -7.49
N PRO A 18 -4.93 13.06 -8.04
CA PRO A 18 -6.24 13.68 -7.82
C PRO A 18 -6.92 13.27 -6.49
N GLY A 19 -6.34 12.30 -5.77
CA GLY A 19 -6.91 11.75 -4.53
C GLY A 19 -6.69 12.61 -3.29
N SER A 20 -7.31 12.20 -2.19
CA SER A 20 -7.19 12.87 -0.87
C SER A 20 -5.80 12.76 -0.23
N GLU A 21 -4.95 11.85 -0.73
CA GLU A 21 -3.60 11.61 -0.20
C GLU A 21 -2.50 12.39 -0.95
N ARG A 22 -2.92 13.43 -1.71
CA ARG A 22 -2.04 14.23 -2.54
C ARG A 22 -0.80 14.76 -1.82
N ASP A 23 -0.97 15.33 -0.63
CA ASP A 23 0.14 15.94 0.12
C ASP A 23 1.14 14.90 0.62
N VAL A 24 0.66 13.72 1.01
CA VAL A 24 1.50 12.57 1.37
C VAL A 24 2.30 12.12 0.15
N SER A 25 1.65 12.04 -1.01
CA SER A 25 2.29 11.67 -2.27
C SER A 25 3.38 12.66 -2.67
N LEU A 26 3.14 13.96 -2.55
CA LEU A 26 4.15 14.99 -2.80
C LEU A 26 5.36 14.85 -1.86
N ALA A 27 5.13 14.58 -0.59
CA ALA A 27 6.22 14.37 0.37
C ALA A 27 7.02 13.09 0.06
N THR A 28 6.34 11.98 -0.23
CA THR A 28 6.95 10.72 -0.67
C THR A 28 7.78 10.92 -1.94
N GLY A 29 7.21 11.57 -2.96
CA GLY A 29 7.88 11.79 -4.25
C GLY A 29 9.16 12.60 -4.12
N ARG A 30 9.16 13.66 -3.30
CA ARG A 30 10.36 14.45 -3.03
C ARG A 30 11.46 13.63 -2.34
N GLY A 31 11.07 12.77 -1.38
CA GLY A 31 12.01 11.86 -0.71
C GLY A 31 12.66 10.89 -1.70
N VAL A 32 11.85 10.25 -2.53
CA VAL A 32 12.31 9.34 -3.60
C VAL A 32 13.19 10.08 -4.60
N ALA A 33 12.78 11.25 -5.08
CA ALA A 33 13.57 12.05 -6.02
C ALA A 33 14.95 12.41 -5.47
N LYS A 34 15.01 12.83 -4.20
CA LYS A 34 16.28 13.12 -3.51
C LYS A 34 17.17 11.87 -3.45
N ALA A 35 16.61 10.72 -3.10
CA ALA A 35 17.37 9.46 -3.02
C ALA A 35 17.91 9.03 -4.39
N LEU A 36 17.09 9.07 -5.45
CA LEU A 36 17.49 8.69 -6.79
C LEU A 36 18.59 9.61 -7.35
N ARG A 37 18.49 10.92 -7.10
CA ARG A 37 19.55 11.89 -7.46
C ARG A 37 20.87 11.58 -6.73
N SER A 38 20.83 11.17 -5.48
CA SER A 38 22.04 10.79 -4.71
C SER A 38 22.72 9.54 -5.27
N LEU A 39 22.00 8.72 -6.03
CA LEU A 39 22.49 7.55 -6.74
C LEU A 39 23.06 7.88 -8.14
N GLY A 40 22.84 9.10 -8.64
CA GLY A 40 23.34 9.58 -9.92
C GLY A 40 22.31 9.60 -11.05
N ALA A 41 21.04 9.31 -10.81
CA ALA A 41 19.99 9.41 -11.83
C ALA A 41 19.65 10.86 -12.17
N GLU A 42 19.33 11.14 -13.44
CA GLU A 42 18.57 12.33 -13.84
C GLU A 42 17.12 12.17 -13.40
N VAL A 43 16.63 13.04 -12.52
CA VAL A 43 15.28 12.91 -11.96
C VAL A 43 14.43 14.11 -12.31
N VAL A 44 13.29 13.85 -12.96
CA VAL A 44 12.25 14.83 -13.24
C VAL A 44 11.08 14.59 -12.31
N GLU A 45 10.75 15.57 -11.48
CA GLU A 45 9.56 15.54 -10.62
C GLU A 45 8.34 15.97 -11.41
N VAL A 46 7.29 15.13 -11.43
CA VAL A 46 6.06 15.38 -12.18
C VAL A 46 4.89 15.46 -11.19
N ASP A 47 4.36 16.67 -11.01
CA ASP A 47 3.16 16.91 -10.21
C ASP A 47 1.91 16.56 -11.04
N VAL A 48 1.35 15.38 -10.77
CA VAL A 48 0.12 14.89 -11.40
C VAL A 48 -1.08 15.50 -10.66
N ARG A 49 -1.98 16.14 -11.41
CA ARG A 49 -3.18 16.79 -10.83
C ARG A 49 -4.48 16.10 -11.20
N ASP A 50 -4.49 15.42 -12.31
CA ASP A 50 -5.63 14.69 -12.87
C ASP A 50 -5.17 13.44 -13.62
N GLU A 51 -6.08 12.73 -14.26
CA GLU A 51 -5.78 11.50 -14.98
C GLU A 51 -5.06 11.71 -16.33
N ASN A 52 -4.91 12.96 -16.77
CA ASN A 52 -4.19 13.31 -17.99
C ASN A 52 -2.69 13.48 -17.69
N VAL A 53 -2.01 12.39 -17.43
CA VAL A 53 -0.60 12.38 -17.04
C VAL A 53 0.28 12.83 -18.21
N GLN A 54 1.00 13.94 -18.02
CA GLN A 54 2.01 14.42 -18.96
C GLN A 54 3.37 13.92 -18.52
N LEU A 55 4.02 13.12 -19.36
CA LEU A 55 5.38 12.62 -19.09
C LEU A 55 6.39 13.44 -19.87
N PRO A 56 7.58 13.70 -19.31
CA PRO A 56 8.71 14.23 -20.06
C PRO A 56 9.10 13.30 -21.22
N ASN A 57 9.68 13.85 -22.26
CA ASN A 57 10.26 13.04 -23.34
C ASN A 57 11.47 12.25 -22.81
N ASP A 58 11.72 11.08 -23.42
CA ASP A 58 12.90 10.25 -23.19
C ASP A 58 13.07 9.78 -21.74
N VAL A 59 11.94 9.48 -21.06
CA VAL A 59 11.94 8.86 -19.73
C VAL A 59 12.17 7.38 -19.85
N ASP A 60 13.16 6.85 -19.14
CA ASP A 60 13.46 5.41 -19.10
C ASP A 60 12.55 4.65 -18.16
N LEU A 61 12.15 5.29 -17.06
CA LEU A 61 11.34 4.70 -16.00
C LEU A 61 10.48 5.78 -15.33
N VAL A 62 9.26 5.41 -15.00
CA VAL A 62 8.39 6.16 -14.07
C VAL A 62 8.50 5.55 -12.69
N PHE A 63 8.88 6.34 -11.67
CA PHE A 63 8.74 5.96 -10.29
C PHE A 63 7.40 6.51 -9.77
N ASN A 64 6.43 5.62 -9.56
CA ASN A 64 5.10 6.00 -9.08
C ASN A 64 5.10 6.15 -7.55
N THR A 65 4.72 7.33 -7.07
CA THR A 65 4.53 7.65 -5.65
C THR A 65 3.13 8.22 -5.35
N ILE A 66 2.19 8.05 -6.30
CA ILE A 66 0.82 8.52 -6.12
C ILE A 66 0.06 7.53 -5.25
N HIS A 67 -0.31 7.99 -4.06
CA HIS A 67 -1.08 7.18 -3.10
C HIS A 67 -2.57 7.19 -3.40
N GLY A 68 -3.25 6.13 -2.98
CA GLY A 68 -4.71 6.00 -3.03
C GLY A 68 -5.28 5.93 -4.44
N THR A 69 -6.43 6.56 -4.61
CA THR A 69 -7.17 6.59 -5.87
C THR A 69 -6.32 7.09 -7.02
N PHE A 70 -6.40 6.44 -8.16
CA PHE A 70 -5.63 6.63 -9.38
C PHE A 70 -4.22 6.02 -9.35
N GLY A 71 -3.45 6.23 -8.28
CA GLY A 71 -2.08 5.72 -8.18
C GLY A 71 -1.98 4.24 -7.84
N GLU A 72 -2.94 3.73 -7.03
CA GLU A 72 -2.94 2.35 -6.51
C GLU A 72 -4.04 1.46 -7.10
N ASP A 73 -5.01 2.00 -7.83
CA ASP A 73 -6.21 1.28 -8.28
C ASP A 73 -6.08 0.63 -9.66
N GLY A 74 -4.91 0.68 -10.27
CA GLY A 74 -4.60 0.09 -11.59
C GLY A 74 -4.80 1.05 -12.77
N ARG A 75 -5.43 2.22 -12.60
CA ARG A 75 -5.67 3.17 -13.71
C ARG A 75 -4.40 3.79 -14.22
N LEU A 76 -3.55 4.30 -13.34
CA LEU A 76 -2.26 4.85 -13.74
C LEU A 76 -1.38 3.79 -14.38
N GLN A 77 -1.33 2.59 -13.81
CA GLN A 77 -0.59 1.46 -14.35
C GLN A 77 -1.04 1.15 -15.79
N LYS A 78 -2.35 1.12 -16.03
CA LYS A 78 -2.92 0.89 -17.35
C LYS A 78 -2.51 1.97 -18.36
N ILE A 79 -2.55 3.25 -17.97
CA ILE A 79 -2.11 4.36 -18.81
C ILE A 79 -0.63 4.22 -19.19
N LEU A 80 0.22 3.82 -18.25
CA LEU A 80 1.66 3.65 -18.49
C LEU A 80 1.93 2.43 -19.39
N GLU A 81 1.21 1.33 -19.19
CA GLU A 81 1.29 0.14 -20.04
C GLU A 81 0.86 0.42 -21.48
N ASP A 82 -0.25 1.13 -21.67
CA ASP A 82 -0.75 1.51 -23.00
C ASP A 82 0.23 2.41 -23.75
N ARG A 83 1.04 3.18 -23.04
CA ARG A 83 2.09 4.04 -23.61
C ARG A 83 3.44 3.31 -23.76
N GLY A 84 3.55 2.06 -23.32
CA GLY A 84 4.80 1.30 -23.33
C GLY A 84 5.87 1.86 -22.39
N VAL A 85 5.46 2.59 -21.35
CA VAL A 85 6.36 3.21 -20.36
C VAL A 85 6.63 2.27 -19.22
N ARG A 86 7.89 2.05 -18.88
CA ARG A 86 8.29 1.26 -17.69
C ARG A 86 7.96 2.03 -16.41
N TYR A 87 7.51 1.32 -15.38
CA TYR A 87 7.14 1.94 -14.10
C TYR A 87 7.40 1.04 -12.90
N THR A 88 7.52 1.64 -11.72
CA THR A 88 7.72 0.93 -10.45
C THR A 88 6.40 0.48 -9.85
N GLY A 89 6.46 -0.62 -9.08
CA GLY A 89 5.33 -1.22 -8.39
C GLY A 89 4.66 -2.33 -9.19
N ASP A 90 3.53 -2.77 -8.69
CA ASP A 90 2.79 -3.88 -9.26
C ASP A 90 1.96 -3.48 -10.49
N GLY A 91 1.56 -4.47 -11.28
CA GLY A 91 0.80 -4.27 -12.51
C GLY A 91 -0.67 -3.91 -12.25
N VAL A 92 -1.41 -3.69 -13.34
CA VAL A 92 -2.82 -3.26 -13.32
C VAL A 92 -3.68 -4.16 -12.44
N GLU A 93 -3.59 -5.48 -12.63
CA GLU A 93 -4.45 -6.44 -11.92
C GLU A 93 -4.10 -6.53 -10.43
N GLY A 94 -2.82 -6.65 -10.08
CA GLY A 94 -2.37 -6.69 -8.68
C GLY A 94 -2.75 -5.42 -7.92
N SER A 95 -2.52 -4.25 -8.51
CA SER A 95 -2.92 -2.96 -7.94
C SER A 95 -4.43 -2.89 -7.70
N ARG A 96 -5.23 -3.26 -8.69
CA ARG A 96 -6.69 -3.30 -8.57
C ARG A 96 -7.17 -4.27 -7.49
N ASN A 97 -6.61 -5.48 -7.44
CA ASN A 97 -6.97 -6.50 -6.46
C ASN A 97 -6.67 -6.05 -5.03
N ALA A 98 -5.57 -5.34 -4.83
CA ALA A 98 -5.17 -4.83 -3.52
C ALA A 98 -5.99 -3.61 -3.08
N PHE A 99 -6.30 -2.70 -4.00
CA PHE A 99 -7.01 -1.45 -3.70
C PHE A 99 -8.49 -1.67 -3.39
N ASP A 100 -9.17 -2.53 -4.15
CA ASP A 100 -10.58 -2.86 -3.93
C ASP A 100 -10.72 -3.92 -2.83
N LYS A 101 -11.17 -3.50 -1.64
CA LYS A 101 -11.29 -4.37 -0.46
C LYS A 101 -12.21 -5.58 -0.69
N ILE A 102 -13.18 -5.47 -1.59
CA ILE A 102 -14.06 -6.58 -1.95
C ILE A 102 -13.28 -7.63 -2.76
N LEU A 103 -12.50 -7.17 -3.75
CA LEU A 103 -11.64 -8.06 -4.52
C LEU A 103 -10.54 -8.69 -3.64
N SER A 104 -9.92 -7.91 -2.76
CA SER A 104 -8.93 -8.42 -1.79
C SER A 104 -9.53 -9.56 -0.96
N LYS A 105 -10.73 -9.38 -0.40
CA LYS A 105 -11.41 -10.42 0.39
C LYS A 105 -11.70 -11.67 -0.43
N GLN A 106 -12.18 -11.52 -1.65
CA GLN A 106 -12.41 -12.65 -2.55
C GLN A 106 -11.11 -13.44 -2.77
N LYS A 107 -10.01 -12.74 -3.08
CA LYS A 107 -8.70 -13.36 -3.28
C LYS A 107 -8.18 -14.04 -2.01
N PHE A 108 -8.34 -13.42 -0.86
CA PHE A 108 -7.95 -14.01 0.42
C PHE A 108 -8.72 -15.30 0.69
N LEU A 109 -10.02 -15.33 0.48
CA LEU A 109 -10.86 -16.52 0.65
C LEU A 109 -10.49 -17.63 -0.36
N GLU A 110 -10.32 -17.29 -1.66
CA GLU A 110 -9.90 -18.20 -2.70
C GLU A 110 -8.58 -18.90 -2.35
N HIS A 111 -7.64 -18.18 -1.77
CA HIS A 111 -6.30 -18.66 -1.41
C HIS A 111 -6.15 -19.08 0.06
N LYS A 112 -7.26 -19.15 0.81
CA LYS A 112 -7.28 -19.54 2.22
C LYS A 112 -6.39 -18.67 3.13
N VAL A 113 -6.24 -17.40 2.80
CA VAL A 113 -5.57 -16.41 3.64
C VAL A 113 -6.51 -16.04 4.80
N ALA A 114 -6.03 -16.16 6.03
CA ALA A 114 -6.82 -15.79 7.20
C ALA A 114 -7.12 -14.28 7.21
N THR A 115 -8.40 -13.94 7.24
CA THR A 115 -8.93 -12.56 7.23
C THR A 115 -10.24 -12.55 8.01
N PRO A 116 -10.65 -11.42 8.64
CA PRO A 116 -11.91 -11.38 9.36
C PRO A 116 -13.10 -11.80 8.49
N GLU A 117 -14.07 -12.48 9.10
CA GLU A 117 -15.35 -12.77 8.46
C GLU A 117 -15.94 -11.48 7.90
N SER A 118 -16.45 -11.54 6.67
CA SER A 118 -16.92 -10.33 5.99
C SER A 118 -18.10 -10.59 5.08
N GLU A 119 -18.87 -9.54 4.84
CA GLU A 119 -19.92 -9.50 3.83
C GLU A 119 -19.92 -8.15 3.11
N VAL A 120 -20.51 -8.13 1.92
CA VAL A 120 -20.66 -6.93 1.10
C VAL A 120 -22.12 -6.51 1.13
N ILE A 121 -22.35 -5.22 1.44
CA ILE A 121 -23.69 -4.64 1.41
C ILE A 121 -23.72 -3.42 0.48
N ASP A 122 -24.90 -3.09 -0.02
CA ASP A 122 -25.19 -1.77 -0.59
C ASP A 122 -25.58 -0.78 0.51
N VAL A 123 -25.25 0.48 0.33
CA VAL A 123 -25.70 1.55 1.23
C VAL A 123 -27.22 1.47 1.43
N GLY A 124 -27.67 1.54 2.68
CA GLY A 124 -29.08 1.39 3.08
C GLY A 124 -29.51 -0.06 3.34
N ARG A 125 -28.61 -1.04 3.17
CA ARG A 125 -28.86 -2.43 3.60
C ARG A 125 -28.14 -2.70 4.92
N ARG A 126 -28.77 -3.49 5.78
CA ARG A 126 -28.15 -3.95 7.02
C ARG A 126 -27.38 -5.25 6.80
N PRO A 127 -26.21 -5.40 7.43
CA PRO A 127 -25.45 -6.65 7.39
C PRO A 127 -26.13 -7.76 8.20
N LYS A 128 -25.73 -9.00 7.92
CA LYS A 128 -26.07 -10.18 8.73
C LYS A 128 -25.07 -10.40 9.87
N ILE A 129 -23.84 -9.92 9.70
CA ILE A 129 -22.81 -9.95 10.75
C ILE A 129 -23.29 -9.08 11.91
N SER A 130 -23.31 -9.65 13.11
CA SER A 130 -23.69 -8.94 14.33
C SER A 130 -22.55 -8.09 14.88
N VAL A 131 -22.88 -7.05 15.63
CA VAL A 131 -21.92 -6.21 16.35
C VAL A 131 -21.14 -7.03 17.41
N PRO A 132 -19.87 -6.69 17.70
CA PRO A 132 -19.13 -5.57 17.12
C PRO A 132 -18.60 -5.87 15.70
N LEU A 133 -18.67 -4.89 14.82
CA LEU A 133 -18.24 -5.00 13.43
C LEU A 133 -17.57 -3.71 12.93
N VAL A 134 -16.99 -3.76 11.73
CA VAL A 134 -16.37 -2.61 11.05
C VAL A 134 -17.05 -2.41 9.70
N VAL A 135 -17.49 -1.18 9.41
CA VAL A 135 -18.02 -0.80 8.10
C VAL A 135 -16.96 0.00 7.36
N LYS A 136 -16.66 -0.40 6.11
CA LYS A 136 -15.60 0.22 5.28
C LYS A 136 -16.12 0.50 3.88
N PRO A 137 -15.82 1.66 3.27
CA PRO A 137 -15.96 1.84 1.83
C PRO A 137 -15.07 0.84 1.08
N ALA A 138 -15.55 0.27 -0.04
CA ALA A 138 -14.81 -0.75 -0.77
C ALA A 138 -13.50 -0.21 -1.37
N ARG A 139 -13.50 1.04 -1.86
CA ARG A 139 -12.43 1.61 -2.68
C ARG A 139 -11.94 2.95 -2.11
N GLN A 140 -11.49 2.90 -0.85
CA GLN A 140 -10.85 4.04 -0.19
C GLN A 140 -9.59 3.59 0.56
N GLY A 141 -8.56 4.45 0.54
CA GLY A 141 -7.33 4.28 1.30
C GLY A 141 -7.38 4.95 2.68
N SER A 142 -6.31 4.79 3.44
CA SER A 142 -5.99 5.58 4.65
C SER A 142 -7.09 5.69 5.70
N THR A 143 -7.88 4.65 5.91
CA THR A 143 -8.95 4.59 6.93
C THR A 143 -10.11 5.58 6.68
N VAL A 144 -10.16 6.23 5.50
CA VAL A 144 -11.24 7.15 5.15
C VAL A 144 -12.59 6.41 5.11
N GLY A 145 -13.57 6.91 5.89
CA GLY A 145 -14.90 6.33 5.96
C GLY A 145 -15.01 4.98 6.70
N VAL A 146 -13.94 4.53 7.36
CA VAL A 146 -13.94 3.31 8.19
C VAL A 146 -14.58 3.62 9.54
N VAL A 147 -15.58 2.86 9.92
CA VAL A 147 -16.32 3.05 11.18
C VAL A 147 -16.40 1.74 11.96
N ILE A 148 -15.94 1.74 13.21
CA ILE A 148 -16.12 0.64 14.15
C ILE A 148 -17.51 0.82 14.82
N VAL A 149 -18.34 -0.22 14.74
CA VAL A 149 -19.67 -0.28 15.30
C VAL A 149 -19.67 -1.24 16.48
N ARG A 150 -19.88 -0.73 17.66
CA ARG A 150 -19.90 -1.53 18.90
C ARG A 150 -21.31 -1.91 19.33
N ASN A 151 -22.30 -1.10 18.97
CA ASN A 151 -23.69 -1.26 19.34
C ASN A 151 -24.61 -1.13 18.12
N GLU A 152 -25.71 -1.85 18.10
CA GLU A 152 -26.71 -1.82 17.02
C GLU A 152 -27.24 -0.41 16.70
N SER A 153 -27.34 0.46 17.71
CA SER A 153 -27.78 1.85 17.53
C SER A 153 -26.85 2.72 16.69
N GLU A 154 -25.58 2.32 16.55
CA GLU A 154 -24.55 3.04 15.78
C GLU A 154 -24.55 2.64 14.29
N LEU A 155 -25.15 1.49 13.97
CA LEU A 155 -25.00 0.83 12.66
C LEU A 155 -25.51 1.68 11.49
N ASP A 156 -26.68 2.27 11.59
CA ASP A 156 -27.26 3.07 10.51
C ASP A 156 -26.43 4.34 10.25
N GLY A 157 -25.90 4.93 11.32
CA GLY A 157 -24.95 6.05 11.23
C GLY A 157 -23.65 5.67 10.52
N ALA A 158 -23.09 4.50 10.85
CA ALA A 158 -21.87 3.98 10.25
C ALA A 158 -22.06 3.68 8.75
N ILE A 159 -23.15 3.04 8.37
CA ILE A 159 -23.49 2.77 6.97
C ILE A 159 -23.63 4.08 6.17
N LYS A 160 -24.31 5.08 6.76
CA LYS A 160 -24.46 6.41 6.14
C LYS A 160 -23.12 7.11 5.98
N GLU A 161 -22.24 7.04 6.99
CA GLU A 161 -20.91 7.67 6.95
C GLU A 161 -20.02 7.04 5.87
N ALA A 162 -19.86 5.71 5.91
CA ALA A 162 -19.08 4.98 4.92
C ALA A 162 -19.66 5.15 3.49
N GLY A 163 -20.99 5.24 3.39
CA GLY A 163 -21.73 5.43 2.15
C GLY A 163 -21.51 6.78 1.46
N LYS A 164 -20.90 7.75 2.12
CA LYS A 164 -20.46 9.01 1.47
C LYS A 164 -19.35 8.79 0.46
N TYR A 165 -18.59 7.70 0.60
CA TYR A 165 -17.37 7.44 -0.15
C TYR A 165 -17.52 6.33 -1.19
N ASP A 166 -18.39 5.33 -0.95
CA ASP A 166 -18.67 4.26 -1.91
C ASP A 166 -20.10 3.71 -1.71
N ARG A 167 -20.74 3.27 -2.80
CA ARG A 167 -22.05 2.60 -2.75
C ARG A 167 -21.97 1.16 -2.24
N LYS A 168 -20.83 0.51 -2.44
CA LYS A 168 -20.55 -0.84 -1.95
C LYS A 168 -19.70 -0.72 -0.69
N LEU A 169 -20.16 -1.35 0.37
CA LEU A 169 -19.51 -1.35 1.66
C LEU A 169 -19.08 -2.77 2.00
N LEU A 170 -17.86 -2.91 2.50
CA LEU A 170 -17.38 -4.11 3.15
C LEU A 170 -17.72 -4.01 4.64
N VAL A 171 -18.40 -5.00 5.16
CA VAL A 171 -18.64 -5.16 6.59
C VAL A 171 -17.80 -6.33 7.08
N GLU A 172 -17.02 -6.13 8.13
CA GLU A 172 -16.17 -7.14 8.74
C GLU A 172 -16.49 -7.33 10.20
N LYS A 173 -16.40 -8.56 10.68
CA LYS A 173 -16.41 -8.82 12.12
C LYS A 173 -15.24 -8.08 12.78
N PHE A 174 -15.53 -7.35 13.84
CA PHE A 174 -14.47 -6.67 14.60
C PHE A 174 -13.58 -7.68 15.31
N VAL A 175 -12.28 -7.54 15.13
CA VAL A 175 -11.26 -8.33 15.85
C VAL A 175 -10.52 -7.40 16.79
N SER A 176 -10.57 -7.70 18.11
CA SER A 176 -9.76 -7.02 19.10
C SER A 176 -8.34 -7.58 19.08
N GLY A 177 -7.33 -6.71 19.22
CA GLY A 177 -5.96 -7.17 19.23
C GLY A 177 -4.95 -6.07 18.90
N ARG A 178 -3.73 -6.48 18.57
CA ARG A 178 -2.59 -5.63 18.25
C ARG A 178 -2.55 -5.36 16.74
N GLU A 179 -2.43 -4.10 16.35
CA GLU A 179 -2.23 -3.73 14.94
C GLU A 179 -0.76 -3.94 14.55
N LEU A 180 -0.55 -4.74 13.54
CA LEU A 180 0.76 -5.08 12.99
C LEU A 180 0.80 -4.71 11.51
N THR A 181 1.99 -4.37 11.02
CA THR A 181 2.21 -4.19 9.60
C THR A 181 3.52 -4.81 9.15
N ILE A 182 3.52 -5.39 7.96
CA ILE A 182 4.64 -6.12 7.38
C ILE A 182 4.95 -5.54 6.00
N GLY A 183 6.14 -4.96 5.83
CA GLY A 183 6.67 -4.62 4.52
C GLY A 183 7.08 -5.88 3.76
N ILE A 184 6.72 -5.95 2.48
CA ILE A 184 7.12 -7.03 1.57
C ILE A 184 7.94 -6.41 0.44
N LEU A 185 9.08 -7.06 0.11
CA LEU A 185 9.92 -6.74 -1.05
C LEU A 185 10.16 -8.01 -1.85
N GLY A 186 9.50 -8.17 -2.99
CA GLY A 186 9.52 -9.41 -3.76
C GLY A 186 8.99 -10.57 -2.96
N ASP A 187 9.85 -11.52 -2.63
CA ASP A 187 9.53 -12.72 -1.84
C ASP A 187 9.97 -12.61 -0.36
N GLN A 188 10.47 -11.44 0.05
CA GLN A 188 11.00 -11.20 1.39
C GLN A 188 10.04 -10.37 2.25
N ALA A 189 9.62 -10.91 3.39
CA ALA A 189 8.95 -10.17 4.44
C ALA A 189 9.97 -9.45 5.33
N LEU A 190 9.79 -8.16 5.54
CA LEU A 190 10.59 -7.34 6.43
C LEU A 190 10.20 -7.56 7.90
N PRO A 191 10.95 -7.02 8.87
CA PRO A 191 10.56 -7.04 10.26
C PRO A 191 9.15 -6.47 10.49
N ILE A 192 8.39 -7.13 11.34
CA ILE A 192 7.04 -6.69 11.71
C ILE A 192 7.12 -5.41 12.52
N ILE A 193 6.29 -4.44 12.19
CA ILE A 193 6.08 -3.25 13.01
C ILE A 193 4.77 -3.37 13.76
N GLU A 194 4.79 -3.15 15.05
CA GLU A 194 3.58 -2.94 15.84
C GLU A 194 3.22 -1.46 15.85
N ILE A 195 1.96 -1.16 15.58
CA ILE A 195 1.40 0.18 15.58
C ILE A 195 0.55 0.33 16.84
N ILE A 196 0.97 1.22 17.74
CA ILE A 196 0.29 1.49 19.02
C ILE A 196 -0.35 2.86 18.92
N PRO A 197 -1.67 2.95 18.65
CA PRO A 197 -2.34 4.22 18.52
C PRO A 197 -2.44 4.95 19.87
N LYS A 198 -2.04 6.21 19.93
CA LYS A 198 -2.29 7.07 21.09
C LYS A 198 -3.73 7.58 21.02
N GLY A 199 -4.66 6.90 21.68
CA GLY A 199 -6.08 7.29 21.65
C GLY A 199 -7.03 6.22 21.15
N GLY A 200 -6.56 4.99 20.91
CA GLY A 200 -7.40 3.81 20.70
C GLY A 200 -7.72 3.42 19.25
N PHE A 201 -7.43 4.26 18.26
CA PHE A 201 -7.64 3.91 16.84
C PHE A 201 -6.62 4.60 15.93
N TYR A 202 -6.09 3.86 14.94
CA TYR A 202 -5.09 4.34 13.98
C TYR A 202 -5.79 4.90 12.73
N ASP A 203 -6.20 6.15 12.81
CA ASP A 203 -6.88 6.88 11.73
C ASP A 203 -5.90 7.65 10.81
N PHE A 204 -6.45 8.37 9.81
CA PHE A 204 -5.66 9.19 8.88
C PHE A 204 -4.82 10.26 9.58
N ASN A 205 -5.34 10.91 10.63
CA ASN A 205 -4.63 11.96 11.34
C ASN A 205 -3.43 11.40 12.12
N THR A 206 -3.56 10.19 12.66
CA THR A 206 -2.46 9.48 13.33
C THR A 206 -1.44 8.89 12.35
N LYS A 207 -1.87 8.55 11.11
CA LYS A 207 -0.99 8.04 10.04
C LYS A 207 -0.08 9.14 9.45
N CYS A 208 -0.53 10.38 9.39
CA CYS A 208 0.17 11.48 8.72
C CYS A 208 0.31 12.72 9.62
N PRO A 209 1.06 12.62 10.74
CA PRO A 209 1.18 13.71 11.72
C PRO A 209 1.82 14.98 11.14
N PHE A 210 2.60 14.87 10.05
CA PHE A 210 3.21 16.03 9.38
C PHE A 210 2.19 16.90 8.62
N LEU A 211 1.02 16.37 8.28
CA LEU A 211 -0.08 17.14 7.67
C LEU A 211 -0.93 17.87 8.71
N ASN A 212 -0.89 17.41 9.96
CA ASN A 212 -1.65 18.02 11.05
C ASN A 212 -0.80 18.06 12.35
N PRO A 213 0.18 18.96 12.45
CA PRO A 213 1.09 19.06 13.60
C PRO A 213 0.40 19.31 14.95
N THR A 214 -0.85 19.80 14.91
CA THR A 214 -1.66 20.10 16.11
C THR A 214 -2.50 18.89 16.58
N ALA A 215 -2.66 17.86 15.75
CA ALA A 215 -3.28 16.61 16.14
C ALA A 215 -2.28 15.81 17.00
N GLY A 216 -2.15 16.12 18.26
CA GLY A 216 -1.14 15.63 19.21
C GLY A 216 -1.06 14.13 19.48
N ALA A 217 -1.51 13.29 18.56
CA ALA A 217 -1.56 11.84 18.66
C ALA A 217 -0.86 11.19 17.46
N SER A 218 0.47 11.17 17.47
CA SER A 218 1.20 10.22 16.63
C SER A 218 1.09 8.82 17.22
N ALA A 219 0.87 7.79 16.40
CA ALA A 219 1.01 6.42 16.84
C ALA A 219 2.48 6.15 17.24
N GLN A 220 2.68 5.29 18.22
CA GLN A 220 4.01 4.78 18.53
C GLN A 220 4.26 3.54 17.64
N HIS A 221 5.44 3.46 17.04
CA HIS A 221 5.89 2.30 16.30
C HIS A 221 6.91 1.51 17.11
N VAL A 222 6.82 0.18 17.07
CA VAL A 222 7.79 -0.73 17.67
C VAL A 222 8.29 -1.67 16.58
N CYS A 223 9.52 -1.48 16.12
CA CYS A 223 10.17 -2.28 15.08
C CYS A 223 11.51 -2.84 15.58
N PRO A 224 11.73 -4.16 15.62
CA PRO A 224 10.76 -5.25 15.42
C PRO A 224 9.69 -5.30 16.52
N ALA A 225 8.49 -5.72 16.16
CA ALA A 225 7.42 -5.95 17.13
C ALA A 225 7.83 -6.99 18.19
N LYS A 226 7.44 -6.75 19.44
CA LYS A 226 7.75 -7.68 20.55
C LYS A 226 6.80 -8.88 20.51
N ILE A 227 7.12 -9.86 19.67
CA ILE A 227 6.39 -11.09 19.40
C ILE A 227 7.41 -12.23 19.40
N ASP A 228 7.04 -13.43 19.89
CA ASP A 228 7.94 -14.59 19.82
C ASP A 228 8.30 -14.99 18.38
N ALA A 229 9.44 -15.67 18.22
CA ALA A 229 9.98 -15.95 16.88
C ALA A 229 9.07 -16.88 16.05
N ALA A 230 8.35 -17.82 16.66
CA ALA A 230 7.48 -18.74 15.95
C ALA A 230 6.24 -18.01 15.41
N LEU A 231 5.64 -17.13 16.22
CA LEU A 231 4.50 -16.31 15.81
C LEU A 231 4.91 -15.24 14.79
N THR A 232 6.09 -14.63 14.96
CA THR A 232 6.68 -13.70 13.97
C THR A 232 6.74 -14.35 12.59
N LYS A 233 7.31 -15.55 12.50
CA LYS A 233 7.41 -16.30 11.25
C LYS A 233 6.04 -16.60 10.64
N LYS A 234 5.07 -17.03 11.44
CA LYS A 234 3.69 -17.32 10.98
C LYS A 234 3.03 -16.08 10.39
N ILE A 235 3.18 -14.91 11.04
CA ILE A 235 2.60 -13.65 10.58
C ILE A 235 3.27 -13.19 9.29
N GLN A 236 4.60 -13.31 9.17
CA GLN A 236 5.33 -13.00 7.95
C GLN A 236 4.91 -13.92 6.79
N GLU A 237 4.75 -15.22 7.03
CA GLU A 237 4.24 -16.17 6.04
C GLU A 237 2.80 -15.84 5.62
N LEU A 238 1.92 -15.46 6.54
CA LEU A 238 0.56 -15.01 6.26
C LEU A 238 0.55 -13.76 5.39
N ALA A 239 1.41 -12.77 5.68
CA ALA A 239 1.54 -11.56 4.87
C ALA A 239 2.03 -11.87 3.45
N LEU A 240 3.01 -12.78 3.29
CA LEU A 240 3.48 -13.26 1.98
C LEU A 240 2.39 -14.02 1.21
N GLN A 241 1.57 -14.82 1.90
CA GLN A 241 0.42 -15.49 1.28
C GLN A 241 -0.59 -14.48 0.76
N ALA A 242 -0.92 -13.45 1.55
CA ALA A 242 -1.82 -12.37 1.13
C ALA A 242 -1.27 -11.61 -0.09
N PHE A 243 0.01 -11.25 -0.08
CA PHE A 243 0.70 -10.60 -1.18
C PHE A 243 0.57 -11.40 -2.49
N ARG A 244 0.88 -12.70 -2.43
CA ARG A 244 0.78 -13.60 -3.60
C ARG A 244 -0.67 -13.83 -4.04
N ALA A 245 -1.60 -13.93 -3.11
CA ALA A 245 -3.02 -14.12 -3.41
C ALA A 245 -3.60 -12.95 -4.22
N LEU A 246 -3.10 -11.73 -3.99
CA LEU A 246 -3.47 -10.53 -4.75
C LEU A 246 -2.79 -10.44 -6.12
N GLY A 247 -1.83 -11.32 -6.41
CA GLY A 247 -1.02 -11.28 -7.64
C GLY A 247 0.08 -10.22 -7.60
N LEU A 248 0.51 -9.82 -6.40
CA LEU A 248 1.60 -8.87 -6.22
C LEU A 248 2.96 -9.53 -6.38
N MET A 249 3.95 -8.78 -6.87
CA MET A 249 5.29 -9.28 -7.19
C MET A 249 6.41 -8.34 -6.77
N VAL A 250 6.14 -7.05 -6.57
CA VAL A 250 7.17 -6.03 -6.38
C VAL A 250 7.33 -5.65 -4.92
N TYR A 251 6.39 -4.92 -4.37
CA TYR A 251 6.42 -4.53 -2.96
C TYR A 251 5.02 -4.13 -2.48
N ALA A 252 4.81 -4.28 -1.20
CA ALA A 252 3.60 -3.80 -0.54
C ALA A 252 3.83 -3.68 0.97
N ARG A 253 2.86 -3.07 1.65
CA ARG A 253 2.70 -3.17 3.08
C ARG A 253 1.40 -3.93 3.36
N VAL A 254 1.50 -5.03 4.11
CA VAL A 254 0.35 -5.85 4.51
C VAL A 254 0.01 -5.55 5.96
N ASP A 255 -1.21 -5.09 6.20
CA ASP A 255 -1.70 -4.74 7.52
C ASP A 255 -2.46 -5.93 8.13
N VAL A 256 -2.13 -6.29 9.36
CA VAL A 256 -2.58 -7.49 10.07
C VAL A 256 -3.05 -7.12 11.46
N ILE A 257 -4.14 -7.73 11.93
CA ILE A 257 -4.52 -7.72 13.33
C ILE A 257 -4.13 -9.05 13.99
N LEU A 258 -3.34 -8.98 15.05
CA LEU A 258 -3.06 -10.11 15.92
C LEU A 258 -4.06 -10.10 17.07
N SER A 259 -5.00 -11.04 17.07
CA SER A 259 -6.07 -11.10 18.06
C SER A 259 -5.54 -11.40 19.46
N ASP A 260 -6.35 -11.08 20.47
CA ASP A 260 -6.07 -11.40 21.87
C ASP A 260 -5.98 -12.93 22.12
N THR A 261 -6.48 -13.74 21.19
CA THR A 261 -6.37 -15.22 21.22
C THR A 261 -5.11 -15.75 20.53
N GLY A 262 -4.29 -14.87 19.94
CA GLY A 262 -3.05 -15.24 19.26
C GLY A 262 -3.22 -15.65 17.78
N GLU A 263 -4.40 -15.42 17.20
CA GLU A 263 -4.66 -15.64 15.79
C GLU A 263 -4.40 -14.35 14.99
N ALA A 264 -3.80 -14.46 13.83
CA ALA A 264 -3.50 -13.31 12.96
C ALA A 264 -4.45 -13.27 11.75
N PHE A 265 -4.95 -12.09 11.42
CA PHE A 265 -5.87 -11.87 10.30
C PHE A 265 -5.38 -10.70 9.44
N VAL A 266 -5.30 -10.93 8.13
CA VAL A 266 -4.98 -9.86 7.16
C VAL A 266 -6.15 -8.91 7.01
N LEU A 267 -5.89 -7.63 7.13
CA LEU A 267 -6.88 -6.57 6.94
C LEU A 267 -6.87 -6.03 5.50
N GLU A 268 -5.70 -5.63 5.02
CA GLU A 268 -5.50 -5.06 3.68
C GLU A 268 -4.04 -5.13 3.24
N ALA A 269 -3.78 -4.84 1.97
CA ALA A 269 -2.44 -4.63 1.42
C ALA A 269 -2.39 -3.31 0.66
N ASN A 270 -1.34 -2.52 0.89
CA ASN A 270 -1.08 -1.23 0.23
C ASN A 270 0.06 -1.39 -0.76
N THR A 271 -0.18 -1.18 -2.04
CA THR A 271 0.79 -1.42 -3.12
C THR A 271 1.76 -0.27 -3.35
N ILE A 272 1.42 0.93 -2.87
CA ILE A 272 2.31 2.10 -2.85
C ILE A 272 2.32 2.66 -1.43
N PRO A 273 2.95 1.93 -0.48
CA PRO A 273 3.02 2.40 0.89
C PRO A 273 3.83 3.69 0.99
N GLY A 274 3.57 4.48 2.03
CA GLY A 274 4.31 5.71 2.29
C GLY A 274 5.83 5.49 2.29
N MET A 275 6.53 6.38 1.62
CA MET A 275 7.98 6.36 1.44
C MET A 275 8.63 7.68 1.92
N THR A 276 8.08 8.33 2.96
CA THR A 276 8.83 9.38 3.67
C THR A 276 9.85 8.75 4.62
N GLU A 277 10.82 9.50 5.09
CA GLU A 277 11.86 9.00 6.02
C GLU A 277 11.26 8.40 7.32
N THR A 278 10.05 8.79 7.70
CA THR A 278 9.32 8.31 8.88
C THR A 278 8.24 7.30 8.56
N SER A 279 8.16 6.84 7.32
CA SER A 279 7.15 5.86 6.90
C SER A 279 7.54 4.43 7.31
N LEU A 280 6.53 3.59 7.54
CA LEU A 280 6.68 2.24 8.08
C LEU A 280 7.53 1.31 7.20
N LEU A 281 7.41 1.40 5.87
CA LEU A 281 8.21 0.54 4.98
C LEU A 281 9.70 0.87 5.03
N PRO A 282 10.15 2.15 4.90
CA PRO A 282 11.55 2.54 5.13
C PRO A 282 12.06 2.20 6.54
N GLU A 283 11.22 2.36 7.58
CA GLU A 283 11.55 1.99 8.95
C GLU A 283 11.90 0.51 9.07
N ALA A 284 11.03 -0.39 8.57
CA ALA A 284 11.27 -1.82 8.57
C ALA A 284 12.51 -2.22 7.74
N ALA A 285 12.73 -1.56 6.61
CA ALA A 285 13.90 -1.80 5.75
C ALA A 285 15.20 -1.41 6.46
N ALA A 286 15.24 -0.27 7.15
CA ALA A 286 16.40 0.21 7.89
C ALA A 286 16.82 -0.76 8.99
N VAL A 287 15.88 -1.42 9.68
CA VAL A 287 16.17 -2.41 10.74
C VAL A 287 16.97 -3.59 10.21
N VAL A 288 16.83 -3.96 8.93
CA VAL A 288 17.61 -5.02 8.28
C VAL A 288 18.75 -4.49 7.42
N GLY A 289 19.16 -3.24 7.63
CA GLY A 289 20.33 -2.64 6.98
C GLY A 289 20.09 -2.21 5.52
N ILE A 290 18.84 -2.09 5.07
CA ILE A 290 18.50 -1.57 3.75
C ILE A 290 18.33 -0.05 3.88
N SER A 291 19.25 0.73 3.30
CA SER A 291 19.14 2.17 3.28
C SER A 291 17.94 2.62 2.43
N TYR A 292 17.49 3.86 2.63
CA TYR A 292 16.38 4.41 1.83
C TYR A 292 16.69 4.41 0.33
N ALA A 293 17.93 4.74 -0.05
CA ALA A 293 18.37 4.69 -1.44
C ALA A 293 18.40 3.26 -1.99
N ASP A 294 18.88 2.29 -1.20
CA ASP A 294 18.87 0.87 -1.60
C ASP A 294 17.44 0.33 -1.69
N LEU A 295 16.51 0.80 -0.86
CA LEU A 295 15.11 0.45 -0.96
C LEU A 295 14.53 0.90 -2.31
N CYS A 296 14.80 2.14 -2.73
CA CYS A 296 14.38 2.64 -4.05
C CYS A 296 14.98 1.81 -5.19
N LEU A 297 16.27 1.46 -5.12
CA LEU A 297 16.92 0.59 -6.10
C LEU A 297 16.28 -0.80 -6.17
N ARG A 298 15.99 -1.42 -5.04
CA ARG A 298 15.33 -2.74 -4.98
C ARG A 298 13.94 -2.71 -5.60
N ILE A 299 13.16 -1.65 -5.32
CA ILE A 299 11.85 -1.45 -5.93
C ILE A 299 11.96 -1.35 -7.46
N ILE A 300 12.93 -0.58 -7.97
CA ILE A 300 13.20 -0.48 -9.42
C ILE A 300 13.54 -1.83 -10.02
N ALA A 301 14.45 -2.57 -9.41
CA ALA A 301 14.89 -3.87 -9.89
C ALA A 301 13.75 -4.90 -9.93
N LEU A 302 13.00 -5.03 -8.84
CA LEU A 302 11.85 -5.93 -8.77
C LEU A 302 10.79 -5.58 -9.81
N SER A 303 10.55 -4.28 -10.05
CA SER A 303 9.62 -3.80 -11.06
C SER A 303 10.06 -4.18 -12.48
N SER A 304 11.36 -4.10 -12.75
CA SER A 304 11.94 -4.51 -14.04
C SER A 304 11.79 -6.01 -14.28
N LEU A 305 11.99 -6.85 -13.24
CA LEU A 305 11.78 -8.29 -13.31
C LEU A 305 10.32 -8.64 -13.60
N ARG A 306 9.36 -7.97 -12.93
CA ARG A 306 7.92 -8.13 -13.18
C ARG A 306 7.57 -7.86 -14.64
N GLN A 307 8.04 -6.75 -15.18
CA GLN A 307 7.73 -6.34 -16.56
C GLN A 307 8.33 -7.29 -17.60
N SER A 308 9.50 -7.82 -17.34
CA SER A 308 10.12 -8.84 -18.21
C SER A 308 9.35 -10.15 -18.22
N SER A 309 8.84 -10.60 -17.08
CA SER A 309 8.06 -11.83 -16.94
C SER A 309 6.67 -11.74 -17.57
N SER A 310 6.07 -10.56 -17.63
CA SER A 310 4.75 -10.32 -18.24
C SER A 310 4.79 -10.13 -19.77
N GLY A 311 5.97 -10.13 -20.37
CA GLY A 311 6.13 -9.92 -21.83
C GLY A 311 5.82 -8.48 -22.30
N GLN A 312 5.63 -7.55 -21.37
CA GLN A 312 5.21 -6.17 -21.64
C GLN A 312 6.34 -5.26 -22.19
N VAL A 313 7.59 -5.68 -22.10
CA VAL A 313 8.74 -4.91 -22.61
C VAL A 313 9.55 -5.75 -23.58
N ARG A 314 9.41 -5.49 -24.88
CA ARG A 314 10.48 -5.78 -25.82
C ARG A 314 11.62 -4.82 -25.50
N LEU A 315 12.72 -5.34 -24.96
CA LEU A 315 13.95 -4.59 -24.82
C LEU A 315 14.30 -3.98 -26.19
N LYS A 316 14.38 -2.65 -26.27
CA LYS A 316 15.05 -1.97 -27.38
C LYS A 316 16.56 -2.25 -27.28
N THR A 317 16.94 -3.49 -27.54
CA THR A 317 18.31 -3.85 -27.87
C THR A 317 18.35 -4.05 -29.37
N GLU A 318 18.54 -2.94 -30.08
CA GLU A 318 19.12 -2.96 -31.43
C GLU A 318 19.21 -1.54 -31.94
N GLY A 319 20.44 -1.04 -32.09
CA GLY A 319 20.65 0.19 -32.85
C GLY A 319 21.79 1.09 -32.36
N LYS A 320 22.95 0.52 -31.99
CA LYS A 320 24.21 1.22 -32.18
C LYS A 320 25.10 0.35 -33.05
N ARG A 321 25.04 0.56 -34.34
CA ARG A 321 26.14 0.33 -35.27
C ARG A 321 26.62 1.68 -35.79
#